data_729c30f848b0774c96e33990c6f9bed1
#
_entry.id   729c30f848b0774c96e33990c6f9bed1
#
_cell.length_a   1.000
_cell.length_b   1.000
_cell.length_c   1.000
_cell.angle_alpha   90.00
_cell.angle_beta   90.00
_cell.angle_gamma   90.00
#
_symmetry.space_group_name_H-M   'P 1'
#
loop_
_entity.id
_entity.type
_entity.pdbx_description
1 polymer ?
#
loop_
_entity_poly.entity_id
_entity_poly.type
_entity_poly.pdbx_seq_one_letter_code
_entity_poly.pdbx_strand_id
1 'polypeptide(L)' 'MNDECLICKAPLEYLAADEPMECAICHKRENSKTRCVNGHYVCNECHREWACLS' A
#
# COMPACT_ATOMS: atom_id res chain seq x y z
N MET A 1 0.89 -3.24 -16.08
CA MET A 1 0.60 -3.51 -14.85
C MET A 1 1.28 -2.71 -13.86
N ASN A 2 0.54 -2.19 -13.00
CA ASN A 2 0.97 -1.09 -12.19
C ASN A 2 1.21 -1.48 -10.76
N ASP A 3 2.38 -2.03 -10.50
CA ASP A 3 2.79 -2.32 -9.15
C ASP A 3 3.48 -1.09 -8.57
N GLU A 4 2.76 0.01 -8.57
CA GLU A 4 3.30 1.28 -8.09
C GLU A 4 2.51 1.78 -6.90
N CYS A 5 3.17 2.57 -6.06
CA CYS A 5 2.51 3.20 -4.95
C CYS A 5 1.46 4.18 -5.44
N LEU A 6 0.28 4.17 -4.82
CA LEU A 6 -0.80 5.08 -5.18
C LEU A 6 -0.52 6.52 -4.74
N ILE A 7 0.42 6.71 -3.84
CA ILE A 7 0.69 8.01 -3.25
C ILE A 7 1.86 8.71 -3.92
N CYS A 8 2.99 8.04 -4.04
CA CYS A 8 4.19 8.65 -4.60
C CYS A 8 4.62 8.03 -5.92
N LYS A 9 3.92 7.00 -6.35
CA LYS A 9 4.19 6.28 -7.60
C LYS A 9 5.58 5.64 -7.66
N ALA A 10 6.19 5.43 -6.51
CA ALA A 10 7.44 4.72 -6.44
C ALA A 10 7.19 3.21 -6.58
N PRO A 11 8.19 2.44 -6.97
CA PRO A 11 8.00 1.00 -7.09
C PRO A 11 7.70 0.36 -5.74
N LEU A 12 6.96 -0.73 -5.76
CA LEU A 12 6.64 -1.49 -4.56
C LEU A 12 7.75 -2.47 -4.25
N GLU A 13 7.94 -2.77 -2.97
CA GLU A 13 8.86 -3.81 -2.56
C GLU A 13 8.10 -4.93 -1.85
N TYR A 14 8.60 -6.14 -1.96
CA TYR A 14 7.99 -7.31 -1.38
C TYR A 14 8.88 -7.82 -0.25
N LEU A 15 8.27 -8.04 0.91
CA LEU A 15 8.99 -8.47 2.10
C LEU A 15 8.97 -9.99 2.24
N ALA A 16 9.96 -10.54 2.94
CA ALA A 16 10.03 -11.97 3.15
C ALA A 16 8.97 -12.47 4.14
N ALA A 17 8.50 -11.58 5.03
CA ALA A 17 7.50 -11.92 6.03
C ALA A 17 6.57 -10.76 6.25
N ASP A 18 5.37 -11.05 6.81
CA ASP A 18 4.42 -10.00 7.14
C ASP A 18 4.99 -9.03 8.15
N GLU A 19 4.75 -7.75 7.96
CA GLU A 19 5.15 -6.72 8.91
C GLU A 19 3.99 -5.78 9.17
N PRO A 20 3.92 -5.21 10.38
CA PRO A 20 2.84 -4.28 10.69
C PRO A 20 2.99 -3.00 9.89
N MET A 21 1.91 -2.58 9.28
CA MET A 21 1.90 -1.38 8.45
C MET A 21 0.63 -0.59 8.72
N GLU A 22 0.70 0.72 8.54
CA GLU A 22 -0.44 1.59 8.70
C GLU A 22 -0.81 2.17 7.33
N CYS A 23 -2.09 2.10 7.00
CA CYS A 23 -2.58 2.67 5.75
C CYS A 23 -2.34 4.17 5.74
N ALA A 24 -1.79 4.68 4.64
CA ALA A 24 -1.51 6.10 4.52
C ALA A 24 -2.78 6.95 4.33
N ILE A 25 -3.91 6.31 4.07
CA ILE A 25 -5.17 7.01 3.81
C ILE A 25 -6.09 6.97 5.02
N CYS A 26 -6.46 5.77 5.48
CA CYS A 26 -7.39 5.61 6.59
C CYS A 26 -6.70 5.32 7.93
N HIS A 27 -5.40 5.12 7.91
CA HIS A 27 -4.60 4.83 9.11
C HIS A 27 -4.92 3.50 9.79
N LYS A 28 -5.54 2.60 9.06
CA LYS A 28 -5.82 1.28 9.57
C LYS A 28 -4.53 0.47 9.62
N ARG A 29 -4.31 -0.22 10.73
CA ARG A 29 -3.11 -1.03 10.91
C ARG A 29 -3.37 -2.47 10.50
N GLU A 30 -2.50 -3.00 9.66
CA GLU A 30 -2.60 -4.37 9.19
C GLU A 30 -1.21 -4.91 8.93
N ASN A 31 -1.10 -6.24 8.85
CA ASN A 31 0.15 -6.88 8.46
C ASN A 31 0.14 -7.07 6.95
N SER A 32 1.25 -6.77 6.32
CA SER A 32 1.36 -6.94 4.87
C SER A 32 2.80 -7.27 4.49
N LYS A 33 2.94 -7.90 3.34
CA LYS A 33 4.26 -8.20 2.77
C LYS A 33 4.65 -7.23 1.68
N THR A 34 3.80 -6.30 1.35
CA THR A 34 4.04 -5.38 0.23
C THR A 34 3.89 -3.95 0.70
N ARG A 35 4.85 -3.12 0.34
CA ARG A 35 4.79 -1.69 0.61
C ARG A 35 5.63 -0.95 -0.42
N CYS A 36 5.45 0.36 -0.49
CA CYS A 36 6.27 1.22 -1.31
C CYS A 36 7.70 1.29 -0.76
N VAL A 37 8.68 1.48 -1.62
CA VAL A 37 10.08 1.62 -1.17
C VAL A 37 10.27 2.82 -0.26
N ASN A 38 9.35 3.77 -0.30
CA ASN A 38 9.35 4.93 0.60
C ASN A 38 8.55 4.66 1.88
N GLY A 39 8.01 3.47 2.05
CA GLY A 39 7.32 3.10 3.26
C GLY A 39 5.82 3.35 3.27
N HIS A 40 5.23 3.74 2.15
CA HIS A 40 3.79 3.95 2.07
C HIS A 40 3.05 2.62 1.93
N TYR A 41 1.93 2.50 2.63
CA TYR A 41 1.06 1.34 2.51
C TYR A 41 -0.37 1.80 2.34
N VAL A 42 -1.12 1.11 1.51
CA VAL A 42 -2.55 1.38 1.29
C VAL A 42 -3.30 0.07 1.47
N CYS A 43 -4.28 0.05 2.38
CA CYS A 43 -5.04 -1.16 2.64
C CYS A 43 -5.93 -1.50 1.45
N ASN A 44 -6.39 -2.76 1.41
CA ASN A 44 -7.18 -3.23 0.28
C ASN A 44 -8.45 -2.42 0.06
N GLU A 45 -9.10 -1.99 1.12
CA GLU A 45 -10.32 -1.21 1.00
C GLU A 45 -10.05 0.14 0.35
N CYS A 46 -9.03 0.85 0.83
CA CYS A 46 -8.66 2.13 0.26
C CYS A 46 -8.16 1.97 -1.17
N HIS A 47 -7.42 0.92 -1.43
CA HIS A 47 -6.91 0.64 -2.76
C HIS A 47 -8.06 0.45 -3.74
N ARG A 48 -9.08 -0.28 -3.32
CA ARG A 48 -10.25 -0.55 -4.14
C ARG A 48 -11.05 0.73 -4.41
N GLU A 49 -11.28 1.54 -3.37
CA GLU A 49 -12.00 2.79 -3.52
C GLU A 49 -11.24 3.76 -4.40
N TRP A 50 -9.93 3.82 -4.24
CA TRP A 50 -9.09 4.70 -5.04
C TRP A 50 -9.21 4.35 -6.52
N ALA A 51 -9.18 3.06 -6.83
CA ALA A 51 -9.30 2.60 -8.20
C ALA A 51 -10.68 2.89 -8.78
N CYS A 52 -11.73 2.82 -7.96
CA CYS A 52 -13.08 3.12 -8.40
C CYS A 52 -13.31 4.60 -8.67
N LEU A 53 -12.60 5.45 -7.95
CA LEU A 53 -12.77 6.89 -8.09
C LEU A 53 -12.02 7.47 -9.28
N SER A 54 -11.08 6.75 -9.82
CA SER A 54 -10.34 7.21 -11.00
C SER A 54 -10.92 6.66 -12.32
#